data_9334f0bb4d2bbaac3795f243b7d61fba
#
_entry.id   9334f0bb4d2bbaac3795f243b7d61fba
#
_cell.length_a   1.000
_cell.length_b   1.000
_cell.length_c   1.000
_cell.angle_alpha   90.00
_cell.angle_beta   90.00
_cell.angle_gamma   90.00
#
_symmetry.space_group_name_H-M   'P 1'
#
loop_
_entity.id
_entity.type
_entity.pdbx_description
1 polymer ?
#
loop_
_entity_poly.entity_id
_entity_poly.type
_entity_poly.pdbx_seq_one_letter_code
_entity_poly.pdbx_strand_id
1 'polypeptide(L)'
;LENVPYDLGGGQLTIHCRYGNILPTKSNAIYYKGNMASSGVELRINGRAIEHGLFDRVWGEAIHPSQNRFLVQVDLITNNSAALPATKNTKTSFCEADPRLNKLFRWIATYVPAPPKDADTIEARYVKELAAKCESNPDALRVSREEPVFQKIGLKAKVDLFVGCVNGVTIYEAKAGKTKALDLYQLRMYVDGCALDNKPVDEAILIARYHPPEVRELLDILNGLSAPDGRPYNFRLVTWDEEGIFVQQSA
;
A
#
# COMPACT_ATOMS: atom_id res chain seq x y z
N LEU A 1 -6.76 16.19 -18.63
CA LEU A 1 -7.99 16.81 -19.20
C LEU A 1 -7.94 18.29 -18.90
N GLU A 2 -7.74 19.12 -19.92
CA GLU A 2 -7.61 20.55 -19.74
C GLU A 2 -8.81 21.27 -20.37
N ASN A 3 -9.37 22.24 -19.63
CA ASN A 3 -10.41 23.16 -20.10
C ASN A 3 -11.67 22.48 -20.67
N VAL A 4 -12.24 21.53 -19.93
CA VAL A 4 -13.48 20.88 -20.33
C VAL A 4 -14.68 21.74 -19.89
N PRO A 5 -15.45 22.33 -20.84
CA PRO A 5 -16.68 23.03 -20.48
C PRO A 5 -17.72 22.04 -19.96
N TYR A 6 -18.35 22.34 -18.84
CA TYR A 6 -19.33 21.46 -18.23
C TYR A 6 -20.40 22.26 -17.48
N ASP A 7 -21.61 21.70 -17.40
CA ASP A 7 -22.70 22.28 -16.60
C ASP A 7 -23.09 21.31 -15.48
N LEU A 8 -22.85 21.72 -14.25
CA LEU A 8 -23.27 20.96 -13.06
C LEU A 8 -24.76 21.16 -12.70
N GLY A 9 -25.47 22.06 -13.39
CA GLY A 9 -26.88 22.37 -13.13
C GLY A 9 -27.13 23.79 -12.57
N GLY A 10 -26.18 24.70 -12.77
CA GLY A 10 -26.28 26.10 -12.36
C GLY A 10 -25.67 27.07 -13.36
N GLY A 11 -25.35 26.58 -14.56
CA GLY A 11 -24.65 27.31 -15.62
C GLY A 11 -23.30 26.69 -15.96
N GLN A 12 -22.73 27.15 -17.05
CA GLN A 12 -21.43 26.65 -17.53
C GLN A 12 -20.27 27.04 -16.63
N LEU A 13 -19.38 26.10 -16.40
CA LEU A 13 -18.06 26.27 -15.81
C LEU A 13 -17.02 25.50 -16.65
N THR A 14 -15.74 25.75 -16.37
CA THR A 14 -14.66 24.96 -16.98
C THR A 14 -14.06 24.05 -15.95
N ILE A 15 -13.98 22.76 -16.23
CA ILE A 15 -13.26 21.80 -15.41
C ILE A 15 -11.83 21.68 -15.93
N HIS A 16 -10.86 21.91 -15.04
CA HIS A 16 -9.46 21.64 -15.27
C HIS A 16 -9.06 20.45 -14.39
N CYS A 17 -8.81 19.28 -14.98
CA CYS A 17 -8.51 18.05 -14.27
C CYS A 17 -7.11 17.53 -14.60
N ARG A 18 -6.31 17.28 -13.55
CA ARG A 18 -5.01 16.60 -13.63
C ARG A 18 -5.01 15.40 -12.71
N TYR A 19 -4.44 14.28 -13.16
CA TYR A 19 -4.32 13.10 -12.31
C TYR A 19 -3.07 12.29 -12.63
N GLY A 20 -2.61 11.54 -11.64
CA GLY A 20 -1.43 10.67 -11.75
C GLY A 20 -0.76 10.42 -10.41
N ASN A 21 0.41 9.80 -10.45
CA ASN A 21 1.21 9.57 -9.25
C ASN A 21 2.13 10.75 -8.98
N ILE A 22 2.13 11.21 -7.73
CA ILE A 22 3.01 12.29 -7.28
C ILE A 22 4.41 11.73 -7.09
N LEU A 23 5.38 12.33 -7.79
CA LEU A 23 6.78 12.06 -7.55
C LEU A 23 7.23 12.76 -6.26
N PRO A 24 7.96 12.06 -5.36
CA PRO A 24 8.47 12.66 -4.14
C PRO A 24 9.62 13.61 -4.47
N THR A 25 9.29 14.90 -4.53
CA THR A 25 10.29 15.98 -4.62
C THR A 25 10.33 16.76 -3.32
N LYS A 26 11.43 17.47 -3.03
CA LYS A 26 11.52 18.32 -1.82
C LYS A 26 10.40 19.34 -1.74
N SER A 27 9.98 19.92 -2.86
CA SER A 27 8.88 20.88 -2.93
C SER A 27 7.51 20.25 -2.70
N ASN A 28 7.29 19.06 -3.19
CA ASN A 28 6.02 18.35 -3.03
C ASN A 28 5.87 17.75 -1.62
N ALA A 29 6.97 17.40 -0.94
CA ALA A 29 6.94 16.78 0.38
C ALA A 29 6.27 17.63 1.47
N ILE A 30 6.12 18.94 1.26
CA ILE A 30 5.42 19.84 2.19
C ILE A 30 3.91 19.61 2.14
N TYR A 31 3.34 19.42 0.94
CA TYR A 31 1.89 19.36 0.70
C TYR A 31 1.41 17.92 0.46
N TYR A 32 2.21 17.13 -0.26
CA TYR A 32 1.85 15.78 -0.70
C TYR A 32 2.84 14.75 -0.14
N LYS A 33 2.51 14.22 1.01
CA LYS A 33 3.38 13.33 1.80
C LYS A 33 3.38 11.88 1.33
N GLY A 34 2.61 11.53 0.28
CA GLY A 34 2.46 10.15 -0.18
C GLY A 34 1.82 9.25 0.87
N ASN A 35 0.84 9.78 1.61
CA ASN A 35 0.02 9.06 2.58
C ASN A 35 -1.46 9.26 2.25
N MET A 36 -2.34 8.53 2.93
CA MET A 36 -3.79 8.60 2.70
C MET A 36 -4.36 10.02 2.83
N ALA A 37 -3.85 10.82 3.78
CA ALA A 37 -4.37 12.16 4.04
C ALA A 37 -4.03 13.18 2.94
N SER A 38 -2.98 12.93 2.16
CA SER A 38 -2.53 13.83 1.09
C SER A 38 -2.72 13.26 -0.32
N SER A 39 -3.46 12.17 -0.43
CA SER A 39 -3.70 11.44 -1.69
C SER A 39 -5.20 11.42 -2.03
N GLY A 40 -5.55 10.93 -3.20
CA GLY A 40 -6.93 10.81 -3.63
C GLY A 40 -7.40 12.01 -4.44
N VAL A 41 -8.62 12.49 -4.19
CA VAL A 41 -9.21 13.59 -4.97
C VAL A 41 -9.17 14.89 -4.18
N GLU A 42 -8.67 15.95 -4.84
CA GLU A 42 -8.64 17.31 -4.37
C GLU A 42 -9.51 18.19 -5.28
N LEU A 43 -10.48 18.88 -4.70
CA LEU A 43 -11.33 19.82 -5.40
C LEU A 43 -10.90 21.25 -5.13
N ARG A 44 -10.84 22.04 -6.19
CA ARG A 44 -10.46 23.45 -6.19
C ARG A 44 -11.55 24.31 -6.82
N ILE A 45 -11.55 25.57 -6.45
CA ILE A 45 -12.33 26.62 -7.09
C ILE A 45 -11.38 27.77 -7.44
N ASN A 46 -11.24 28.07 -8.73
CA ASN A 46 -10.38 29.13 -9.25
C ASN A 46 -8.95 29.06 -8.64
N GLY A 47 -8.35 27.86 -8.64
CA GLY A 47 -7.01 27.60 -8.13
C GLY A 47 -6.91 27.37 -6.61
N ARG A 48 -7.95 27.71 -5.83
CA ARG A 48 -7.95 27.53 -4.38
C ARG A 48 -8.44 26.14 -4.00
N ALA A 49 -7.63 25.37 -3.28
CA ALA A 49 -8.07 24.09 -2.71
C ALA A 49 -9.18 24.32 -1.67
N ILE A 50 -10.28 23.59 -1.82
CA ILE A 50 -11.46 23.63 -0.95
C ILE A 50 -11.54 22.36 -0.12
N GLU A 51 -11.40 21.19 -0.74
CA GLU A 51 -11.55 19.92 -0.04
C GLU A 51 -10.62 18.87 -0.67
N HIS A 52 -10.10 17.96 0.13
CA HIS A 52 -9.19 16.88 -0.30
C HIS A 52 -9.56 15.57 0.39
N GLY A 53 -8.94 14.46 -0.05
CA GLY A 53 -9.16 13.14 0.54
C GLY A 53 -10.51 12.52 0.15
N LEU A 54 -11.08 12.91 -1.00
CA LEU A 54 -12.42 12.52 -1.45
C LEU A 54 -12.44 11.23 -2.28
N PHE A 55 -11.46 10.35 -2.10
CA PHE A 55 -11.33 9.13 -2.89
C PHE A 55 -12.56 8.21 -2.74
N ASP A 56 -12.98 7.95 -1.52
CA ASP A 56 -14.11 7.11 -1.17
C ASP A 56 -15.45 7.66 -1.70
N ARG A 57 -15.58 8.98 -1.75
CA ARG A 57 -16.79 9.64 -2.27
C ARG A 57 -16.91 9.56 -3.79
N VAL A 58 -15.80 9.40 -4.50
CA VAL A 58 -15.78 9.29 -5.98
C VAL A 58 -15.94 7.85 -6.43
N TRP A 59 -15.20 6.90 -5.83
CA TRP A 59 -15.19 5.50 -6.27
C TRP A 59 -15.91 4.54 -5.32
N GLY A 60 -16.46 5.02 -4.20
CA GLY A 60 -17.24 4.21 -3.26
C GLY A 60 -16.43 3.27 -2.38
N GLU A 61 -15.10 3.42 -2.35
CA GLU A 61 -14.19 2.59 -1.58
C GLU A 61 -13.06 3.41 -0.96
N ALA A 62 -12.53 2.94 0.18
CA ALA A 62 -11.40 3.59 0.81
C ALA A 62 -10.13 3.47 -0.04
N ILE A 63 -9.30 4.52 -0.02
CA ILE A 63 -8.00 4.50 -0.68
C ILE A 63 -7.11 3.39 -0.07
N HIS A 64 -6.52 2.56 -0.92
CA HIS A 64 -5.59 1.52 -0.48
C HIS A 64 -4.18 2.12 -0.29
N PRO A 65 -3.35 1.62 0.66
CA PRO A 65 -1.97 2.12 0.86
C PRO A 65 -1.10 2.13 -0.39
N SER A 66 -1.28 1.20 -1.34
CA SER A 66 -0.58 1.20 -2.63
C SER A 66 -0.90 2.41 -3.50
N GLN A 67 -2.03 3.07 -3.23
CA GLN A 67 -2.53 4.24 -3.96
C GLN A 67 -2.14 5.57 -3.29
N ASN A 68 -1.33 5.54 -2.22
CA ASN A 68 -0.96 6.72 -1.41
C ASN A 68 -0.20 7.83 -2.16
N ARG A 69 0.15 7.63 -3.42
CA ARG A 69 0.74 8.66 -4.28
C ARG A 69 -0.21 9.13 -5.38
N PHE A 70 -1.35 8.49 -5.53
CA PHE A 70 -2.31 8.87 -6.55
C PHE A 70 -3.05 10.13 -6.14
N LEU A 71 -3.02 11.15 -7.00
CA LEU A 71 -3.72 12.41 -6.82
C LEU A 71 -4.51 12.76 -8.07
N VAL A 72 -5.73 13.20 -7.84
CA VAL A 72 -6.59 13.84 -8.84
C VAL A 72 -6.88 15.25 -8.37
N GLN A 73 -6.44 16.25 -9.11
CA GLN A 73 -6.76 17.65 -8.87
C GLN A 73 -7.83 18.09 -9.87
N VAL A 74 -8.96 18.53 -9.37
CA VAL A 74 -10.05 19.07 -10.18
C VAL A 74 -10.29 20.51 -9.78
N ASP A 75 -10.07 21.44 -10.70
CA ASP A 75 -10.29 22.86 -10.50
C ASP A 75 -11.54 23.30 -11.29
N LEU A 76 -12.50 23.86 -10.59
CA LEU A 76 -13.72 24.43 -11.14
C LEU A 76 -13.50 25.91 -11.40
N ILE A 77 -13.38 26.27 -12.66
CA ILE A 77 -13.05 27.64 -13.08
C ILE A 77 -14.31 28.33 -13.59
N THR A 78 -14.78 29.35 -12.87
CA THR A 78 -15.93 30.16 -13.24
C THR A 78 -16.00 31.43 -12.40
N ASN A 79 -16.58 32.48 -12.97
CA ASN A 79 -16.99 33.68 -12.26
C ASN A 79 -18.47 33.64 -11.80
N ASN A 80 -19.20 32.60 -12.20
CA ASN A 80 -20.60 32.42 -11.82
C ASN A 80 -20.70 31.49 -10.60
N SER A 81 -20.96 32.05 -9.43
CA SER A 81 -21.10 31.28 -8.19
C SER A 81 -22.26 30.30 -8.21
N ALA A 82 -23.30 30.54 -9.01
CA ALA A 82 -24.44 29.62 -9.16
C ALA A 82 -24.06 28.33 -9.89
N ALA A 83 -22.99 28.33 -10.70
CA ALA A 83 -22.50 27.16 -11.39
C ALA A 83 -21.68 26.22 -10.46
N LEU A 84 -21.26 26.70 -9.29
CA LEU A 84 -20.42 25.94 -8.34
C LEU A 84 -21.27 25.13 -7.36
N PRO A 85 -20.83 23.95 -6.93
CA PRO A 85 -21.42 23.31 -5.76
C PRO A 85 -21.31 24.19 -4.52
N ALA A 86 -22.34 24.18 -3.68
CA ALA A 86 -22.35 24.96 -2.44
C ALA A 86 -21.23 24.52 -1.50
N THR A 87 -20.54 25.50 -0.91
CA THR A 87 -19.55 25.26 0.15
C THR A 87 -20.17 25.49 1.52
N LYS A 88 -19.68 24.81 2.55
CA LYS A 88 -20.02 25.10 3.94
C LYS A 88 -19.54 26.51 4.32
N ASN A 89 -20.10 27.10 5.37
CA ASN A 89 -19.79 28.47 5.80
C ASN A 89 -18.29 28.71 6.05
N THR A 90 -17.57 27.68 6.46
CA THR A 90 -16.11 27.71 6.66
C THR A 90 -15.32 27.78 5.35
N LYS A 91 -15.97 27.50 4.20
CA LYS A 91 -15.34 27.40 2.87
C LYS A 91 -14.16 26.40 2.81
N THR A 92 -14.15 25.40 3.70
CA THR A 92 -13.14 24.34 3.78
C THR A 92 -13.66 22.98 3.32
N SER A 93 -14.94 22.90 2.97
CA SER A 93 -15.56 21.71 2.41
C SER A 93 -16.84 22.07 1.64
N PHE A 94 -17.27 21.16 0.78
CA PHE A 94 -18.53 21.29 0.05
C PHE A 94 -19.72 20.82 0.89
N CYS A 95 -20.90 21.31 0.53
CA CYS A 95 -22.15 20.83 1.11
C CYS A 95 -22.52 19.48 0.48
N GLU A 96 -22.54 18.43 1.29
CA GLU A 96 -22.76 17.05 0.83
C GLU A 96 -24.14 16.83 0.18
N ALA A 97 -25.13 17.59 0.60
CA ALA A 97 -26.49 17.52 0.06
C ALA A 97 -26.63 18.19 -1.32
N ASP A 98 -25.61 18.89 -1.82
CA ASP A 98 -25.69 19.57 -3.11
C ASP A 98 -25.62 18.55 -4.27
N PRO A 99 -26.67 18.44 -5.11
CA PRO A 99 -26.70 17.48 -6.22
C PRO A 99 -25.60 17.75 -7.27
N ARG A 100 -25.11 18.99 -7.37
CA ARG A 100 -24.01 19.37 -8.27
C ARG A 100 -22.70 18.70 -7.86
N LEU A 101 -22.47 18.50 -6.56
CA LEU A 101 -21.30 17.77 -6.08
C LEU A 101 -21.34 16.28 -6.50
N ASN A 102 -22.49 15.65 -6.38
CA ASN A 102 -22.66 14.26 -6.83
C ASN A 102 -22.51 14.12 -8.34
N LYS A 103 -22.94 15.12 -9.11
CA LYS A 103 -22.75 15.16 -10.55
C LYS A 103 -21.27 15.31 -10.92
N LEU A 104 -20.52 16.13 -10.15
CA LEU A 104 -19.07 16.27 -10.29
C LEU A 104 -18.35 14.96 -9.97
N PHE A 105 -18.69 14.26 -8.88
CA PHE A 105 -18.07 12.98 -8.55
C PHE A 105 -18.32 11.92 -9.63
N ARG A 106 -19.51 11.84 -10.18
CA ARG A 106 -19.81 10.96 -11.33
C ARG A 106 -18.97 11.33 -12.56
N TRP A 107 -18.82 12.60 -12.84
CA TRP A 107 -17.96 13.06 -13.92
C TRP A 107 -16.50 12.60 -13.69
N ILE A 108 -15.96 12.81 -12.47
CA ILE A 108 -14.59 12.35 -12.14
C ILE A 108 -14.47 10.83 -12.34
N ALA A 109 -15.38 10.05 -11.79
CA ALA A 109 -15.37 8.60 -11.89
C ALA A 109 -15.49 8.08 -13.34
N THR A 110 -16.13 8.85 -14.23
CA THR A 110 -16.28 8.51 -15.65
C THR A 110 -14.99 8.78 -16.44
N TYR A 111 -14.31 9.90 -16.18
CA TYR A 111 -13.19 10.36 -16.99
C TYR A 111 -11.82 10.10 -16.38
N VAL A 112 -11.76 9.84 -15.08
CA VAL A 112 -10.52 9.50 -14.39
C VAL A 112 -10.59 8.03 -13.95
N PRO A 113 -9.74 7.15 -14.51
CA PRO A 113 -9.73 5.75 -14.10
C PRO A 113 -9.34 5.65 -12.63
N ALA A 114 -10.06 4.83 -11.87
CA ALA A 114 -9.62 4.46 -10.53
C ALA A 114 -8.23 3.81 -10.63
N PRO A 115 -7.28 4.21 -9.80
CA PRO A 115 -5.97 3.56 -9.80
C PRO A 115 -6.16 2.10 -9.39
N PRO A 116 -5.46 1.16 -10.05
CA PRO A 116 -5.55 -0.24 -9.69
C PRO A 116 -5.18 -0.42 -8.20
N LYS A 117 -5.94 -1.24 -7.48
CA LYS A 117 -5.65 -1.59 -6.08
C LYS A 117 -4.33 -2.34 -5.93
N ASP A 118 -3.96 -3.04 -6.99
CA ASP A 118 -2.76 -3.87 -7.12
C ASP A 118 -1.73 -3.21 -8.06
N ALA A 119 -1.44 -1.93 -7.92
CA ALA A 119 -0.13 -1.48 -8.30
C ALA A 119 0.82 -2.24 -7.36
N ASP A 120 1.32 -3.40 -7.84
CA ASP A 120 2.29 -4.22 -7.13
C ASP A 120 3.32 -3.27 -6.52
N THR A 121 3.34 -3.15 -5.21
CA THR A 121 4.43 -2.46 -4.55
C THR A 121 5.71 -3.14 -5.03
N ILE A 122 6.83 -2.43 -5.05
CA ILE A 122 8.12 -3.05 -5.40
C ILE A 122 8.31 -4.35 -4.60
N GLU A 123 7.91 -4.33 -3.34
CA GLU A 123 7.92 -5.48 -2.43
C GLU A 123 7.03 -6.63 -2.91
N ALA A 124 5.79 -6.34 -3.29
CA ALA A 124 4.88 -7.36 -3.81
C ALA A 124 5.37 -8.01 -5.12
N ARG A 125 6.05 -7.23 -5.99
CA ARG A 125 6.69 -7.79 -7.19
C ARG A 125 7.82 -8.75 -6.84
N TYR A 126 8.68 -8.38 -5.88
CA TYR A 126 9.78 -9.24 -5.44
C TYR A 126 9.26 -10.52 -4.77
N VAL A 127 8.24 -10.40 -3.92
CA VAL A 127 7.59 -11.58 -3.32
C VAL A 127 6.98 -12.49 -4.39
N LYS A 128 6.40 -11.92 -5.45
CA LYS A 128 5.88 -12.69 -6.58
C LYS A 128 6.97 -13.43 -7.34
N GLU A 129 8.11 -12.79 -7.60
CA GLU A 129 9.26 -13.42 -8.24
C GLU A 129 9.87 -14.52 -7.35
N LEU A 130 9.99 -14.27 -6.04
CA LEU A 130 10.43 -15.25 -5.06
C LEU A 130 9.48 -16.46 -5.01
N ALA A 131 8.18 -16.24 -4.99
CA ALA A 131 7.17 -17.30 -5.02
C ALA A 131 7.32 -18.18 -6.26
N ALA A 132 7.44 -17.58 -7.45
CA ALA A 132 7.65 -18.32 -8.69
C ALA A 132 8.95 -19.14 -8.69
N LYS A 133 10.02 -18.61 -8.10
CA LYS A 133 11.28 -19.35 -7.90
C LYS A 133 11.06 -20.55 -6.96
N CYS A 134 10.38 -20.35 -5.82
CA CYS A 134 10.07 -21.43 -4.89
C CYS A 134 9.16 -22.49 -5.52
N GLU A 135 8.17 -22.12 -6.31
CA GLU A 135 7.29 -23.02 -7.05
C GLU A 135 8.05 -23.88 -8.06
N SER A 136 9.16 -23.39 -8.61
CA SER A 136 10.01 -24.16 -9.52
C SER A 136 10.91 -25.19 -8.83
N ASN A 137 11.00 -25.17 -7.50
CA ASN A 137 11.73 -26.17 -6.72
C ASN A 137 10.95 -27.50 -6.70
N PRO A 138 11.52 -28.61 -7.16
CA PRO A 138 10.84 -29.92 -7.19
C PRO A 138 10.45 -30.44 -5.79
N ASP A 139 11.10 -29.97 -4.73
CA ASP A 139 10.79 -30.33 -3.34
C ASP A 139 9.66 -29.50 -2.73
N ALA A 140 9.20 -28.45 -3.42
CA ALA A 140 8.11 -27.62 -2.94
C ALA A 140 6.76 -28.33 -3.10
N LEU A 141 6.09 -28.54 -1.99
CA LEU A 141 4.75 -29.13 -1.91
C LEU A 141 3.65 -28.05 -1.93
N ARG A 142 3.97 -26.88 -1.38
CA ARG A 142 3.04 -25.76 -1.28
C ARG A 142 3.80 -24.43 -1.23
N VAL A 143 3.38 -23.49 -2.07
CA VAL A 143 3.82 -22.11 -2.01
C VAL A 143 2.57 -21.22 -1.90
N SER A 144 2.52 -20.34 -0.92
CA SER A 144 1.36 -19.48 -0.67
C SER A 144 1.80 -18.08 -0.28
N ARG A 145 1.33 -17.09 -1.01
CA ARG A 145 1.52 -15.67 -0.64
C ARG A 145 0.41 -15.25 0.32
N GLU A 146 0.73 -14.32 1.22
CA GLU A 146 -0.21 -13.80 2.23
C GLU A 146 -0.89 -14.91 3.05
N GLU A 147 -0.12 -15.91 3.47
CA GLU A 147 -0.64 -17.01 4.29
C GLU A 147 -1.08 -16.49 5.66
N PRO A 148 -2.34 -16.73 6.05
CA PRO A 148 -2.85 -16.28 7.32
C PRO A 148 -2.25 -17.07 8.49
N VAL A 149 -1.91 -16.35 9.56
CA VAL A 149 -1.43 -16.88 10.85
C VAL A 149 -2.32 -16.39 11.99
N PHE A 150 -2.22 -17.03 13.16
CA PHE A 150 -3.11 -16.79 14.32
C PHE A 150 -4.59 -17.04 14.02
N GLN A 151 -4.89 -17.95 13.10
CA GLN A 151 -6.27 -18.25 12.71
C GLN A 151 -7.12 -18.75 13.90
N LYS A 152 -6.52 -19.55 14.81
CA LYS A 152 -7.21 -20.09 15.99
C LYS A 152 -7.74 -19.02 16.93
N ILE A 153 -7.10 -17.87 16.99
CA ILE A 153 -7.51 -16.75 17.86
C ILE A 153 -8.15 -15.60 17.08
N GLY A 154 -8.34 -15.76 15.76
CA GLY A 154 -9.06 -14.80 14.93
C GLY A 154 -8.29 -13.52 14.58
N LEU A 155 -6.96 -13.46 14.79
CA LEU A 155 -6.15 -12.35 14.32
C LEU A 155 -5.99 -12.40 12.80
N LYS A 156 -6.03 -11.22 12.17
CA LYS A 156 -5.85 -11.06 10.71
C LYS A 156 -4.39 -10.68 10.40
N ALA A 157 -3.44 -11.54 10.75
CA ALA A 157 -2.05 -11.39 10.37
C ALA A 157 -1.71 -12.36 9.24
N LYS A 158 -0.80 -11.99 8.36
CA LYS A 158 -0.40 -12.78 7.19
C LYS A 158 1.11 -12.69 7.00
N VAL A 159 1.73 -13.84 6.68
CA VAL A 159 3.13 -13.87 6.20
C VAL A 159 3.17 -13.56 4.71
N ASP A 160 4.20 -12.86 4.26
CA ASP A 160 4.33 -12.49 2.85
C ASP A 160 4.45 -13.71 1.95
N LEU A 161 5.23 -14.72 2.36
CA LEU A 161 5.36 -15.98 1.63
C LEU A 161 5.55 -17.17 2.59
N PHE A 162 4.78 -18.22 2.35
CA PHE A 162 4.86 -19.52 3.02
C PHE A 162 5.26 -20.59 2.01
N VAL A 163 6.29 -21.38 2.34
CA VAL A 163 6.81 -22.45 1.50
C VAL A 163 6.89 -23.73 2.31
N GLY A 164 6.03 -24.68 1.99
CA GLY A 164 6.09 -26.04 2.53
C GLY A 164 6.84 -26.96 1.57
N CYS A 165 7.91 -27.57 2.04
CA CYS A 165 8.71 -28.53 1.30
C CYS A 165 8.65 -29.91 1.95
N VAL A 166 9.15 -30.94 1.26
CA VAL A 166 9.29 -32.31 1.79
C VAL A 166 10.07 -32.29 3.11
N ASN A 167 11.06 -31.42 3.25
CA ASN A 167 11.99 -31.38 4.37
C ASN A 167 11.64 -30.33 5.44
N GLY A 168 10.52 -29.61 5.29
CA GLY A 168 10.11 -28.64 6.29
C GLY A 168 9.36 -27.43 5.73
N VAL A 169 9.09 -26.48 6.62
CA VAL A 169 8.35 -25.26 6.34
C VAL A 169 9.25 -24.04 6.49
N THR A 170 9.32 -23.23 5.45
CA THR A 170 9.99 -21.92 5.47
C THR A 170 8.97 -20.80 5.30
N ILE A 171 9.10 -19.75 6.10
CA ILE A 171 8.32 -18.52 5.91
C ILE A 171 9.24 -17.35 5.60
N TYR A 172 8.73 -16.39 4.83
CA TYR A 172 9.46 -15.18 4.47
C TYR A 172 8.65 -13.94 4.88
N GLU A 173 9.36 -12.98 5.47
CA GLU A 173 8.93 -11.60 5.59
C GLU A 173 9.81 -10.76 4.68
N ALA A 174 9.19 -9.96 3.83
CA ALA A 174 9.85 -9.22 2.76
C ALA A 174 9.90 -7.72 3.05
N LYS A 175 11.02 -7.10 2.70
CA LYS A 175 11.16 -5.65 2.70
C LYS A 175 11.87 -5.20 1.42
N ALA A 176 11.28 -4.25 0.70
CA ALA A 176 11.90 -3.74 -0.53
C ALA A 176 13.23 -3.01 -0.30
N GLY A 177 13.43 -2.44 0.88
CA GLY A 177 14.57 -1.60 1.21
C GLY A 177 15.42 -2.14 2.36
N LYS A 178 15.78 -1.23 3.28
CA LYS A 178 16.54 -1.50 4.49
C LYS A 178 15.63 -2.07 5.58
N THR A 179 16.07 -3.13 6.28
CA THR A 179 15.36 -3.69 7.44
C THR A 179 15.56 -2.86 8.71
N LYS A 180 14.68 -3.08 9.68
CA LYS A 180 14.67 -2.51 11.02
C LYS A 180 14.50 -3.63 12.05
N ALA A 181 14.83 -3.36 13.31
CA ALA A 181 14.63 -4.30 14.41
C ALA A 181 13.17 -4.80 14.49
N LEU A 182 12.19 -3.91 14.23
CA LEU A 182 10.77 -4.26 14.26
C LEU A 182 10.40 -5.33 13.23
N ASP A 183 11.07 -5.40 12.08
CA ASP A 183 10.79 -6.40 11.05
C ASP A 183 11.17 -7.82 11.52
N LEU A 184 12.23 -7.96 12.32
CA LEU A 184 12.56 -9.24 12.99
C LEU A 184 11.52 -9.64 14.05
N TYR A 185 11.02 -8.70 14.83
CA TYR A 185 9.94 -8.98 15.77
C TYR A 185 8.63 -9.33 15.05
N GLN A 186 8.37 -8.74 13.90
CA GLN A 186 7.25 -9.11 13.04
C GLN A 186 7.39 -10.56 12.55
N LEU A 187 8.57 -10.92 12.05
CA LEU A 187 8.86 -12.30 11.62
C LEU A 187 8.73 -13.30 12.79
N ARG A 188 9.23 -12.94 13.98
CA ARG A 188 9.03 -13.74 15.20
C ARG A 188 7.54 -13.93 15.50
N MET A 189 6.77 -12.87 15.47
CA MET A 189 5.32 -12.93 15.70
C MET A 189 4.67 -13.94 14.72
N TYR A 190 5.10 -13.99 13.48
CA TYR A 190 4.56 -14.94 12.50
C TYR A 190 4.93 -16.38 12.82
N VAL A 191 6.18 -16.65 13.24
CA VAL A 191 6.57 -18.01 13.71
C VAL A 191 5.71 -18.45 14.89
N ASP A 192 5.52 -17.56 15.88
CA ASP A 192 4.67 -17.81 17.03
C ASP A 192 3.22 -18.09 16.61
N GLY A 193 2.70 -17.35 15.65
CA GLY A 193 1.36 -17.54 15.11
C GLY A 193 1.20 -18.87 14.36
N CYS A 194 2.19 -19.25 13.58
CA CYS A 194 2.23 -20.55 12.92
C CYS A 194 2.27 -21.70 13.94
N ALA A 195 3.09 -21.59 14.97
CA ALA A 195 3.18 -22.58 16.06
C ALA A 195 1.83 -22.77 16.78
N LEU A 196 1.15 -21.67 17.12
CA LEU A 196 -0.19 -21.68 17.73
C LEU A 196 -1.25 -22.29 16.82
N ASP A 197 -1.12 -22.13 15.51
CA ASP A 197 -2.02 -22.71 14.51
C ASP A 197 -1.68 -24.19 14.18
N ASN A 198 -0.69 -24.82 14.86
CA ASN A 198 -0.16 -26.16 14.59
C ASN A 198 0.46 -26.28 13.18
N LYS A 199 1.05 -25.22 12.68
CA LYS A 199 1.83 -25.17 11.43
C LYS A 199 3.30 -24.85 11.77
N PRO A 200 4.05 -25.80 12.31
CA PRO A 200 5.42 -25.52 12.76
C PRO A 200 6.31 -25.04 11.61
N VAL A 201 7.12 -24.02 11.89
CA VAL A 201 8.07 -23.43 10.95
C VAL A 201 9.48 -23.93 11.28
N ASP A 202 10.21 -24.42 10.29
CA ASP A 202 11.59 -24.91 10.47
C ASP A 202 12.63 -23.83 10.19
N GLU A 203 12.30 -22.87 9.31
CA GLU A 203 13.14 -21.72 9.01
C GLU A 203 12.28 -20.48 8.75
N ALA A 204 12.71 -19.32 9.24
CA ALA A 204 12.05 -18.06 8.97
C ALA A 204 13.05 -17.02 8.45
N ILE A 205 12.77 -16.47 7.27
CA ILE A 205 13.70 -15.63 6.52
C ILE A 205 13.16 -14.21 6.45
N LEU A 206 13.97 -13.24 6.92
CA LEU A 206 13.76 -11.84 6.63
C LEU A 206 14.55 -11.48 5.37
N ILE A 207 13.86 -11.24 4.27
CA ILE A 207 14.49 -10.91 3.00
C ILE A 207 14.34 -9.42 2.69
N ALA A 208 15.46 -8.78 2.31
CA ALA A 208 15.50 -7.36 2.05
C ALA A 208 16.64 -6.98 1.11
N ARG A 209 16.71 -5.71 0.71
CA ARG A 209 17.87 -5.19 -0.03
C ARG A 209 19.12 -5.07 0.84
N TYR A 210 18.94 -4.73 2.13
CA TYR A 210 20.04 -4.49 3.04
C TYR A 210 19.64 -4.75 4.50
N HIS A 211 20.52 -5.40 5.26
CA HIS A 211 20.38 -5.65 6.68
C HIS A 211 21.48 -4.90 7.46
N PRO A 212 21.10 -3.92 8.30
CA PRO A 212 22.05 -3.20 9.13
C PRO A 212 22.72 -4.09 10.19
N PRO A 213 23.92 -3.71 10.69
CA PRO A 213 24.61 -4.48 11.74
C PRO A 213 23.76 -4.73 12.98
N GLU A 214 23.01 -3.73 13.45
CA GLU A 214 22.14 -3.84 14.62
C GLU A 214 21.01 -4.88 14.46
N VAL A 215 20.58 -5.13 13.22
CA VAL A 215 19.58 -6.18 12.92
C VAL A 215 20.22 -7.56 12.94
N ARG A 216 21.50 -7.67 12.54
CA ARG A 216 22.27 -8.92 12.59
C ARG A 216 22.55 -9.33 14.05
N GLU A 217 22.95 -8.38 14.90
CA GLU A 217 23.13 -8.61 16.33
C GLU A 217 21.82 -9.06 17.01
N LEU A 218 20.69 -8.44 16.67
CA LEU A 218 19.39 -8.83 17.18
C LEU A 218 18.97 -10.23 16.73
N LEU A 219 19.29 -10.62 15.49
CA LEU A 219 19.04 -11.96 14.99
C LEU A 219 19.70 -13.03 15.86
N ASP A 220 20.97 -12.84 16.23
CA ASP A 220 21.72 -13.78 17.08
C ASP A 220 21.06 -13.93 18.46
N ILE A 221 20.58 -12.82 19.03
CA ILE A 221 19.84 -12.82 20.29
C ILE A 221 18.53 -13.60 20.16
N LEU A 222 17.76 -13.38 19.10
CA LEU A 222 16.49 -14.04 18.89
C LEU A 222 16.66 -15.54 18.62
N ASN A 223 17.68 -15.95 17.90
CA ASN A 223 17.99 -17.37 17.65
C ASN A 223 18.43 -18.12 18.94
N GLY A 224 18.78 -17.40 20.00
CA GLY A 224 18.99 -17.97 21.34
C GLY A 224 17.71 -18.24 22.12
N LEU A 225 16.54 -17.90 21.58
CA LEU A 225 15.23 -18.08 22.21
C LEU A 225 14.46 -19.24 21.56
N SER A 226 13.29 -19.56 22.13
CA SER A 226 12.39 -20.61 21.61
C SER A 226 11.00 -20.06 21.32
N ALA A 227 10.35 -20.67 20.35
CA ALA A 227 8.95 -20.45 20.01
C ALA A 227 8.01 -21.03 21.10
N PRO A 228 6.71 -20.71 21.08
CA PRO A 228 5.73 -21.20 22.05
C PRO A 228 5.57 -22.74 22.09
N ASP A 229 5.92 -23.42 21.01
CA ASP A 229 5.94 -24.90 20.92
C ASP A 229 7.24 -25.54 21.48
N GLY A 230 8.15 -24.72 22.00
CA GLY A 230 9.43 -25.14 22.59
C GLY A 230 10.56 -25.34 21.60
N ARG A 231 10.35 -25.19 20.29
CA ARG A 231 11.41 -25.29 19.30
C ARG A 231 12.27 -24.04 19.28
N PRO A 232 13.58 -24.15 19.07
CA PRO A 232 14.42 -22.98 18.90
C PRO A 232 13.99 -22.20 17.67
N TYR A 233 14.08 -20.88 17.72
CA TYR A 233 13.94 -20.08 16.51
C TYR A 233 15.12 -20.33 15.56
N ASN A 234 14.82 -20.31 14.28
CA ASN A 234 15.80 -20.42 13.20
C ASN A 234 15.55 -19.28 12.20
N PHE A 235 15.96 -18.08 12.60
CA PHE A 235 15.85 -16.89 11.76
C PHE A 235 17.08 -16.73 10.88
N ARG A 236 16.87 -16.31 9.63
CA ARG A 236 17.93 -15.93 8.69
C ARG A 236 17.67 -14.58 8.07
N LEU A 237 18.75 -13.87 7.76
CA LEU A 237 18.74 -12.66 6.95
C LEU A 237 19.27 -12.99 5.56
N VAL A 238 18.52 -12.65 4.53
CA VAL A 238 18.88 -12.89 3.14
C VAL A 238 18.65 -11.62 2.35
N THR A 239 19.49 -11.33 1.39
CA THR A 239 19.27 -10.22 0.47
C THR A 239 18.58 -10.69 -0.82
N TRP A 240 17.88 -9.77 -1.49
CA TRP A 240 17.26 -10.07 -2.79
C TRP A 240 18.29 -10.55 -3.81
N ASP A 241 19.50 -9.98 -3.78
CA ASP A 241 20.60 -10.36 -4.68
C ASP A 241 21.09 -11.78 -4.41
N GLU A 242 21.18 -12.22 -3.13
CA GLU A 242 21.51 -13.62 -2.76
C GLU A 242 20.47 -14.61 -3.29
N GLU A 243 19.20 -14.20 -3.35
CA GLU A 243 18.14 -15.00 -3.96
C GLU A 243 18.09 -14.88 -5.50
N GLY A 244 18.97 -14.09 -6.12
CA GLY A 244 18.98 -13.86 -7.57
C GLY A 244 17.79 -13.06 -8.09
N ILE A 245 17.14 -12.31 -7.20
CA ILE A 245 16.05 -11.41 -7.53
C ILE A 245 16.64 -10.00 -7.66
N PHE A 246 16.87 -9.57 -8.89
CA PHE A 246 17.56 -8.32 -9.16
C PHE A 246 16.62 -7.12 -9.03
N VAL A 247 16.92 -6.29 -8.05
CA VAL A 247 16.22 -5.04 -7.80
C VAL A 247 16.54 -4.05 -8.91
N GLN A 248 15.66 -3.86 -9.89
CA GLN A 248 15.80 -2.77 -10.83
C GLN A 248 15.82 -1.44 -10.07
N GLN A 249 16.95 -0.74 -10.13
CA GLN A 249 17.02 0.64 -9.65
C GLN A 249 16.08 1.48 -10.52
N SER A 250 14.99 1.97 -9.92
CA SER A 250 14.22 3.04 -10.54
C SER A 250 15.15 4.26 -10.62
N ALA A 251 15.51 4.63 -11.86
CA ALA A 251 16.28 5.81 -12.16
C ALA A 251 15.55 7.11 -11.71
#